data_bab24dd51bf9f1bcd22cb749476fbf2a
#
_entry.id   bab24dd51bf9f1bcd22cb749476fbf2a
#
_cell.length_a   1.000
_cell.length_b   1.000
_cell.length_c   1.000
_cell.angle_alpha   90.00
_cell.angle_beta   90.00
_cell.angle_gamma   90.00
#
_symmetry.space_group_name_H-M   'P 1'
#
loop_
_entity.id
_entity.type
_entity.pdbx_description
1 polymer ?
#
loop_
_entity_poly.entity_id
_entity_poly.type
_entity_poly.pdbx_seq_one_letter_code
_entity_poly.pdbx_strand_id
1 'polypeptide(L)'
;MDFNFVDADTAAAGLANGTYYMVLTIPKDFSKNATTLTEKNAKKMMLYYETNPGQNYIASKMSETAVSKIQTNIREKITTQYTETVFEQLGTIGDGFVEAADGALQITDGTDQLLDGNGQLQDGI
;
A
#
# COMPACT_ATOMS: atom_id res chain seq x y z
N MET A 1 -18.31 19.41 3.75
CA MET A 1 -18.81 18.28 4.56
C MET A 1 -18.04 18.32 5.87
N ASP A 2 -18.77 18.41 6.98
CA ASP A 2 -18.17 18.47 8.30
C ASP A 2 -18.10 17.06 8.90
N PHE A 3 -16.92 16.68 9.36
CA PHE A 3 -16.68 15.40 10.01
C PHE A 3 -16.41 15.61 11.49
N ASN A 4 -17.14 14.89 12.32
CA ASN A 4 -16.92 14.82 13.75
C ASN A 4 -16.39 13.44 14.12
N PHE A 5 -15.24 13.40 14.77
CA PHE A 5 -14.66 12.16 15.27
C PHE A 5 -15.24 11.87 16.67
N VAL A 6 -16.02 10.82 16.76
CA VAL A 6 -16.71 10.40 17.97
C VAL A 6 -16.55 8.90 18.17
N ASP A 7 -16.84 8.42 19.38
CA ASP A 7 -16.91 6.98 19.64
C ASP A 7 -18.13 6.33 18.99
N ALA A 8 -18.13 5.00 18.93
CA ALA A 8 -19.17 4.22 18.26
C ALA A 8 -20.57 4.43 18.87
N ASP A 9 -20.68 4.57 20.19
CA ASP A 9 -21.97 4.74 20.88
C ASP A 9 -22.55 6.12 20.57
N THR A 10 -21.72 7.16 20.62
CA THR A 10 -22.10 8.54 20.25
C THR A 10 -22.49 8.62 18.77
N ALA A 11 -21.76 7.95 17.89
CA ALA A 11 -22.07 7.89 16.47
C ALA A 11 -23.43 7.23 16.22
N ALA A 12 -23.69 6.07 16.82
CA ALA A 12 -24.94 5.34 16.68
C ALA A 12 -26.14 6.15 17.22
N ALA A 13 -26.01 6.77 18.40
CA ALA A 13 -27.04 7.61 18.98
C ALA A 13 -27.32 8.84 18.10
N GLY A 14 -26.28 9.50 17.59
CA GLY A 14 -26.38 10.66 16.70
C GLY A 14 -27.06 10.33 15.36
N LEU A 15 -26.79 9.15 14.81
CA LEU A 15 -27.48 8.66 13.62
C LEU A 15 -28.95 8.37 13.88
N ALA A 16 -29.26 7.74 15.02
CA ALA A 16 -30.63 7.40 15.40
C ALA A 16 -31.51 8.63 15.65
N ASN A 17 -30.97 9.67 16.31
CA ASN A 17 -31.69 10.90 16.62
C ASN A 17 -31.64 11.99 15.53
N GLY A 18 -30.92 11.77 14.43
CA GLY A 18 -30.80 12.71 13.32
C GLY A 18 -29.77 13.82 13.51
N THR A 19 -28.93 13.76 14.54
CA THR A 19 -27.79 14.67 14.72
C THR A 19 -26.77 14.48 13.61
N TYR A 20 -26.53 13.22 13.22
CA TYR A 20 -25.67 12.85 12.09
C TYR A 20 -26.50 12.26 10.96
N TYR A 21 -26.18 12.64 9.73
CA TYR A 21 -26.83 12.09 8.54
C TYR A 21 -26.18 10.80 8.05
N MET A 22 -24.92 10.61 8.40
CA MET A 22 -24.11 9.46 8.01
C MET A 22 -23.09 9.17 9.12
N VAL A 23 -22.83 7.90 9.34
CA VAL A 23 -21.70 7.42 10.15
C VAL A 23 -20.76 6.65 9.23
N LEU A 24 -19.50 7.02 9.23
CA LEU A 24 -18.43 6.31 8.52
C LEU A 24 -17.53 5.64 9.55
N THR A 25 -17.43 4.32 9.48
CA THR A 25 -16.59 3.54 10.38
C THR A 25 -15.33 3.08 9.67
N ILE A 26 -14.18 3.45 10.20
CA ILE A 26 -12.86 3.03 9.73
C ILE A 26 -12.36 1.93 10.67
N PRO A 27 -12.28 0.66 10.24
CA PRO A 27 -11.76 -0.43 11.07
C PRO A 27 -10.32 -0.19 11.52
N LYS A 28 -9.96 -0.73 12.68
CA LYS A 28 -8.59 -0.60 13.24
C LYS A 28 -7.50 -1.20 12.35
N ASP A 29 -7.84 -2.19 11.56
CA ASP A 29 -6.95 -2.89 10.64
C ASP A 29 -6.91 -2.26 9.23
N PHE A 30 -7.66 -1.18 8.99
CA PHE A 30 -7.71 -0.52 7.68
C PHE A 30 -6.34 -0.14 7.16
N SER A 31 -5.56 0.60 7.95
CA SER A 31 -4.21 1.03 7.58
C SER A 31 -3.24 -0.16 7.47
N LYS A 32 -3.37 -1.15 8.36
CA LYS A 32 -2.58 -2.38 8.31
C LYS A 32 -2.85 -3.16 7.03
N ASN A 33 -4.11 -3.26 6.62
CA ASN A 33 -4.48 -3.94 5.38
C ASN A 33 -3.95 -3.18 4.15
N ALA A 34 -3.86 -1.86 4.21
CA ALA A 34 -3.26 -1.05 3.14
C ALA A 34 -1.77 -1.41 2.89
N THR A 35 -1.02 -1.76 3.93
CA THR A 35 0.39 -2.14 3.78
C THR A 35 0.59 -3.52 3.16
N THR A 36 -0.45 -4.36 3.08
CA THR A 36 -0.37 -5.70 2.51
C THR A 36 -0.51 -5.74 0.99
N LEU A 37 -0.71 -4.62 0.32
CA LEU A 37 -0.97 -4.57 -1.12
C LEU A 37 0.17 -5.15 -1.97
N THR A 38 1.40 -5.08 -1.48
CA THR A 38 2.59 -5.65 -2.13
C THR A 38 2.89 -7.09 -1.70
N GLU A 39 2.09 -7.63 -0.80
CA GLU A 39 2.27 -8.99 -0.28
C GLU A 39 1.52 -10.02 -1.12
N LYS A 40 1.99 -11.26 -1.11
CA LYS A 40 1.34 -12.39 -1.79
C LYS A 40 -0.13 -12.57 -1.35
N ASN A 41 -0.45 -12.25 -0.11
CA ASN A 41 -1.77 -12.37 0.49
C ASN A 41 -2.31 -10.99 0.87
N ALA A 42 -2.50 -10.12 -0.12
CA ALA A 42 -3.09 -8.80 0.09
C ALA A 42 -4.48 -8.91 0.75
N LYS A 43 -4.71 -8.09 1.77
CA LYS A 43 -5.99 -8.01 2.49
C LYS A 43 -6.82 -6.85 1.99
N LYS A 44 -8.13 -7.05 1.92
CA LYS A 44 -9.05 -5.98 1.54
C LYS A 44 -9.11 -4.90 2.62
N MET A 45 -9.10 -3.65 2.20
CA MET A 45 -9.44 -2.52 3.05
C MET A 45 -10.94 -2.31 3.00
N MET A 46 -11.58 -2.34 4.16
CA MET A 46 -13.02 -2.18 4.28
C MET A 46 -13.33 -0.87 5.01
N LEU A 47 -14.28 -0.12 4.46
CA LEU A 47 -14.92 1.01 5.12
C LEU A 47 -16.40 0.69 5.25
N TYR A 48 -16.97 1.01 6.39
CA TYR A 48 -18.40 0.83 6.63
C TYR A 48 -19.07 2.18 6.75
N TYR A 49 -20.24 2.34 6.15
CA TYR A 49 -21.05 3.52 6.33
C TYR A 49 -22.50 3.15 6.61
N GLU A 50 -23.14 3.96 7.40
CA GLU A 50 -24.54 3.83 7.76
C GLU A 50 -25.24 5.16 7.58
N THR A 51 -26.48 5.12 7.10
CA THR A 51 -27.40 6.26 7.00
C THR A 51 -28.73 5.89 7.61
N ASN A 52 -29.56 6.91 7.94
CA ASN A 52 -30.90 6.69 8.44
C ASN A 52 -31.94 7.34 7.47
N PRO A 53 -32.37 6.63 6.41
CA PRO A 53 -33.35 7.14 5.45
C PRO A 53 -34.70 7.50 6.08
N GLY A 54 -35.05 6.87 7.19
CA GLY A 54 -36.28 7.16 7.93
C GLY A 54 -36.29 8.55 8.57
N GLN A 55 -35.13 9.10 8.90
CA GLN A 55 -34.98 10.45 9.41
C GLN A 55 -34.88 11.50 8.30
N ASN A 56 -34.06 11.24 7.29
CA ASN A 56 -33.89 12.16 6.16
C ASN A 56 -33.42 11.41 4.91
N TYR A 57 -34.38 11.15 4.02
CA TYR A 57 -34.13 10.42 2.79
C TYR A 57 -33.17 11.16 1.85
N ILE A 58 -33.34 12.49 1.72
CA ILE A 58 -32.49 13.30 0.84
C ILE A 58 -31.05 13.32 1.35
N ALA A 59 -30.85 13.53 2.64
CA ALA A 59 -29.53 13.48 3.24
C ALA A 59 -28.87 12.11 3.10
N SER A 60 -29.63 11.02 3.22
CA SER A 60 -29.11 9.66 2.98
C SER A 60 -28.64 9.47 1.54
N LYS A 61 -29.39 9.99 0.55
CA LYS A 61 -28.96 9.94 -0.87
C LYS A 61 -27.74 10.80 -1.15
N MET A 62 -27.64 11.97 -0.56
CA MET A 62 -26.45 12.80 -0.65
C MET A 62 -25.24 12.12 0.02
N SER A 63 -25.44 11.41 1.10
CA SER A 63 -24.42 10.66 1.80
C SER A 63 -23.87 9.51 0.94
N GLU A 64 -24.71 8.79 0.22
CA GLU A 64 -24.29 7.76 -0.74
C GLU A 64 -23.32 8.33 -1.80
N THR A 65 -23.63 9.50 -2.35
CA THR A 65 -22.76 10.19 -3.32
C THR A 65 -21.43 10.60 -2.66
N ALA A 66 -21.49 11.13 -1.45
CA ALA A 66 -20.30 11.52 -0.70
C ALA A 66 -19.38 10.34 -0.39
N VAL A 67 -19.95 9.21 0.05
CA VAL A 67 -19.21 7.97 0.29
C VAL A 67 -18.54 7.46 -0.97
N SER A 68 -19.24 7.49 -2.12
CA SER A 68 -18.66 7.11 -3.40
C SER A 68 -17.44 7.97 -3.78
N LYS A 69 -17.49 9.27 -3.51
CA LYS A 69 -16.34 10.16 -3.71
C LYS A 69 -15.19 9.85 -2.76
N ILE A 70 -15.49 9.62 -1.49
CA ILE A 70 -14.47 9.22 -0.49
C ILE A 70 -13.80 7.92 -0.93
N GLN A 71 -14.56 6.92 -1.34
CA GLN A 71 -14.06 5.65 -1.81
C GLN A 71 -13.14 5.83 -3.03
N THR A 72 -13.55 6.64 -4.00
CA THR A 72 -12.75 6.93 -5.19
C THR A 72 -11.44 7.62 -4.82
N ASN A 73 -11.48 8.65 -3.99
CA ASN A 73 -10.29 9.38 -3.56
C ASN A 73 -9.30 8.49 -2.79
N ILE A 74 -9.80 7.63 -1.90
CA ILE A 74 -8.96 6.67 -1.17
C ILE A 74 -8.34 5.68 -2.15
N ARG A 75 -9.12 5.14 -3.08
CA ARG A 75 -8.64 4.20 -4.10
C ARG A 75 -7.54 4.81 -4.96
N GLU A 76 -7.73 6.05 -5.43
CA GLU A 76 -6.73 6.77 -6.22
C GLU A 76 -5.43 6.98 -5.46
N LYS A 77 -5.52 7.47 -4.22
CA LYS A 77 -4.33 7.66 -3.37
C LYS A 77 -3.57 6.37 -3.12
N ILE A 78 -4.29 5.30 -2.80
CA ILE A 78 -3.69 4.00 -2.55
C ILE A 78 -3.07 3.43 -3.82
N THR A 79 -3.74 3.57 -4.97
CA THR A 79 -3.18 3.14 -6.25
C THR A 79 -1.90 3.89 -6.59
N THR A 80 -1.86 5.20 -6.35
CA THR A 80 -0.67 6.03 -6.56
C THR A 80 0.48 5.56 -5.65
N GLN A 81 0.24 5.41 -4.36
CA GLN A 81 1.26 4.93 -3.41
C GLN A 81 1.74 3.52 -3.74
N TYR A 82 0.83 2.63 -4.13
CA TYR A 82 1.18 1.28 -4.57
C TYR A 82 2.09 1.32 -5.80
N THR A 83 1.75 2.14 -6.78
CA THR A 83 2.55 2.32 -8.00
C THR A 83 3.95 2.85 -7.67
N GLU A 84 4.05 3.87 -6.84
CA GLU A 84 5.33 4.42 -6.37
C GLU A 84 6.19 3.35 -5.68
N THR A 85 5.58 2.61 -4.74
CA THR A 85 6.27 1.52 -4.03
C THR A 85 6.77 0.43 -4.97
N VAL A 86 5.96 0.04 -5.96
CA VAL A 86 6.37 -0.96 -6.96
C VAL A 86 7.54 -0.46 -7.80
N PHE A 87 7.51 0.81 -8.24
CA PHE A 87 8.62 1.39 -8.98
C PHE A 87 9.91 1.49 -8.16
N GLU A 88 9.82 1.85 -6.88
CA GLU A 88 10.97 1.84 -5.97
C GLU A 88 11.56 0.43 -5.80
N GLN A 89 10.69 -0.58 -5.63
CA GLN A 89 11.13 -1.97 -5.54
C GLN A 89 11.80 -2.46 -6.82
N LEU A 90 11.26 -2.08 -7.99
CA LEU A 90 11.87 -2.40 -9.28
C LEU A 90 13.24 -1.72 -9.42
N GLY A 91 13.39 -0.47 -8.98
CA GLY A 91 14.66 0.23 -8.92
C GLY A 91 15.68 -0.51 -8.05
N THR A 92 15.28 -0.93 -6.86
CA THR A 92 16.13 -1.72 -5.95
C THR A 92 16.57 -3.06 -6.56
N ILE A 93 15.65 -3.75 -7.26
CA ILE A 93 15.97 -4.98 -7.98
C ILE A 93 16.97 -4.69 -9.11
N GLY A 94 16.78 -3.61 -9.86
CA GLY A 94 17.69 -3.17 -10.91
C GLY A 94 19.10 -2.91 -10.39
N ASP A 95 19.21 -2.21 -9.26
CA ASP A 95 20.50 -1.95 -8.58
C ASP A 95 21.16 -3.26 -8.13
N GLY A 96 20.38 -4.20 -7.60
CA GLY A 96 20.88 -5.53 -7.25
C GLY A 96 21.42 -6.32 -8.44
N PHE A 97 20.81 -6.21 -9.60
CA PHE A 97 21.34 -6.81 -10.84
C PHE A 97 22.66 -6.18 -11.27
N VAL A 98 22.81 -4.86 -11.15
CA VAL A 98 24.08 -4.17 -11.43
C VAL A 98 25.17 -4.65 -10.48
N GLU A 99 24.89 -4.72 -9.19
CA GLU A 99 25.85 -5.25 -8.20
C GLU A 99 26.23 -6.72 -8.48
N ALA A 100 25.27 -7.54 -8.88
CA ALA A 100 25.52 -8.93 -9.26
C ALA A 100 26.41 -9.03 -10.51
N ALA A 101 26.19 -8.17 -11.51
CA ALA A 101 27.02 -8.10 -12.71
C ALA A 101 28.45 -7.67 -12.36
N ASP A 102 28.63 -6.66 -11.50
CA ASP A 102 29.95 -6.22 -11.04
C ASP A 102 30.66 -7.32 -10.26
N GLY A 103 29.95 -8.05 -9.40
CA GLY A 103 30.47 -9.21 -8.69
C GLY A 103 30.91 -10.34 -9.63
N ALA A 104 30.15 -10.60 -10.68
CA ALA A 104 30.50 -11.59 -11.71
C ALA A 104 31.78 -11.19 -12.49
N LEU A 105 31.95 -9.90 -12.80
CA LEU A 105 33.17 -9.37 -13.41
C LEU A 105 34.37 -9.54 -12.48
N GLN A 106 34.23 -9.28 -11.21
CA GLN A 106 35.30 -9.50 -10.22
C GLN A 106 35.71 -10.97 -10.13
N ILE A 107 34.75 -11.89 -10.20
CA ILE A 107 35.02 -13.33 -10.24
C ILE A 107 35.81 -13.70 -11.51
N THR A 108 35.41 -13.14 -12.65
CA THR A 108 36.12 -13.35 -13.92
C THR A 108 37.57 -12.87 -13.83
N ASP A 109 37.79 -11.64 -13.32
CA ASP A 109 39.13 -11.07 -13.15
C ASP A 109 39.96 -11.90 -12.19
N GLY A 110 39.37 -12.36 -11.08
CA GLY A 110 40.04 -13.25 -10.12
C GLY A 110 40.41 -14.62 -10.71
N THR A 111 39.57 -15.16 -11.57
CA THR A 111 39.82 -16.41 -12.29
C THR A 111 40.96 -16.24 -13.28
N ASP A 112 41.03 -15.14 -14.01
CA ASP A 112 42.10 -14.81 -14.94
C ASP A 112 43.44 -14.68 -14.18
N GLN A 113 43.45 -13.99 -13.06
CA GLN A 113 44.63 -13.88 -12.19
C GLN A 113 45.08 -15.25 -11.67
N LEU A 114 44.15 -16.12 -11.36
CA LEU A 114 44.44 -17.48 -10.90
C LEU A 114 45.06 -18.33 -12.04
N LEU A 115 44.53 -18.18 -13.26
CA LEU A 115 45.07 -18.85 -14.42
C LEU A 115 46.48 -18.37 -14.73
N ASP A 116 46.75 -17.08 -14.67
CA ASP A 116 48.08 -16.50 -14.86
C ASP A 116 49.06 -16.99 -13.80
N GLY A 117 48.64 -16.97 -12.54
CA GLY A 117 49.47 -17.49 -11.42
C GLY A 117 49.75 -18.97 -11.56
N ASN A 118 48.78 -19.76 -12.00
CA ASN A 118 48.98 -21.18 -12.26
C ASN A 118 49.94 -21.44 -13.44
N GLY A 119 49.85 -20.62 -14.50
CA GLY A 119 50.80 -20.65 -15.61
C GLY A 119 52.24 -20.34 -15.15
N GLN A 120 52.42 -19.30 -14.31
CA GLN A 120 53.71 -18.95 -13.73
C GLN A 120 54.27 -20.05 -12.86
N LEU A 121 53.45 -20.72 -12.06
CA LEU A 121 53.85 -21.84 -11.26
C LEU A 121 54.28 -23.02 -12.11
N GLN A 122 53.59 -23.31 -13.18
CA GLN A 122 53.89 -24.37 -14.12
C GLN A 122 55.22 -24.10 -14.81
N ASP A 123 55.48 -22.87 -15.24
CA ASP A 123 56.72 -22.46 -15.89
C ASP A 123 57.91 -22.46 -14.93
N GLY A 124 57.68 -22.27 -13.63
CA GLY A 124 58.71 -22.30 -12.57
C GLY A 124 59.11 -23.69 -12.12
N ILE A 125 58.39 -24.70 -12.51
CA ILE A 125 58.71 -26.10 -12.23
C ILE A 125 59.61 -26.62 -13.34
#